data_2108420f40a3a4790e1bb76b55349e64
#
_entry.id   2108420f40a3a4790e1bb76b55349e64
#
_cell.length_a   1.000
_cell.length_b   1.000
_cell.length_c   1.000
_cell.angle_alpha   90.00
_cell.angle_beta   90.00
_cell.angle_gamma   90.00
#
_symmetry.space_group_name_H-M   'P 1'
#
loop_
_entity.id
_entity.type
_entity.pdbx_description
1 polymer ?
#
loop_
_entity_poly.entity_id
_entity_poly.type
_entity_poly.pdbx_seq_one_letter_code
_entity_poly.pdbx_strand_id
1 'polypeptide(L)'
;MTYQLSAPDEHVVRSFFDTDFYKFTMGDFIFSNPNYANATVIFRLKCRTKNVKLGRVIPLKVLEMELDHAMQLKPTNSEIYYLRGMDVYGDRMLSEPYLQFLKTIELPPYKLNVTTDGDLELEFTGPWKSVTYWEIFALEIVNELYFRYLIKRHLTSPSERARYLMTGLSRFLDKVKIFKQYPNLTYSDFGTRRRASARHQEELVEIAANELPNQFKGTSNVYLANKLNLMPIGTSAHELSMVAAGLADITSNGDRDAIRASQHEVTDGWWKKFGFGLSIALTDTYGTRSVFETAPSELATDWKGTRHDSGDPLRYAEKTLQWYKRYGVNPQDKMIVFSDGRTVPTMIQALNYCRGKIKSTEGWGTNKTNDFEPRPDVGLIPLSLVVKPASVNSKGLVKLSDNIAKAMGTSEDIEKYKKIFDYDETYFEPCTY
;
A
#
# COMPACT_ATOMS: atom_id res chain seq x y z
N MET A 1 16.90 -28.66 1.93
CA MET A 1 17.18 -27.21 1.71
C MET A 1 17.00 -26.49 3.02
N THR A 2 17.99 -25.69 3.45
CA THR A 2 17.85 -24.87 4.66
C THR A 2 17.02 -23.64 4.29
N TYR A 3 15.83 -23.51 4.84
CA TYR A 3 15.00 -22.32 4.66
C TYR A 3 15.74 -21.09 5.22
N GLN A 4 16.02 -20.10 4.40
CA GLN A 4 16.72 -18.87 4.77
C GLN A 4 15.90 -17.67 4.31
N LEU A 5 15.81 -16.61 5.12
CA LEU A 5 15.14 -15.37 4.74
C LEU A 5 15.77 -14.69 3.52
N SER A 6 17.08 -14.84 3.35
CA SER A 6 17.84 -14.33 2.19
C SER A 6 19.15 -15.09 2.03
N ALA A 7 19.70 -15.09 0.82
CA ALA A 7 21.12 -15.41 0.65
C ALA A 7 21.96 -14.28 1.27
N PRO A 8 23.18 -14.58 1.79
CA PRO A 8 24.03 -13.57 2.43
C PRO A 8 24.36 -12.36 1.56
N ASP A 9 24.39 -12.55 0.24
CA ASP A 9 24.80 -11.55 -0.77
C ASP A 9 23.63 -11.04 -1.62
N GLU A 10 22.38 -11.30 -1.21
CA GLU A 10 21.19 -10.90 -1.97
C GLU A 10 20.64 -9.57 -1.44
N HIS A 11 20.51 -8.57 -2.33
CA HIS A 11 19.85 -7.32 -2.02
C HIS A 11 18.38 -7.53 -1.68
N VAL A 12 17.84 -6.65 -0.83
CA VAL A 12 16.42 -6.70 -0.43
C VAL A 12 15.52 -6.42 -1.62
N VAL A 13 15.86 -5.40 -2.42
CA VAL A 13 15.14 -5.04 -3.65
C VAL A 13 15.82 -5.69 -4.83
N ARG A 14 15.18 -6.67 -5.46
CA ARG A 14 15.76 -7.51 -6.51
C ARG A 14 15.77 -6.88 -7.90
N SER A 15 14.79 -6.02 -8.16
CA SER A 15 14.65 -5.26 -9.41
C SER A 15 13.77 -4.04 -9.18
N PHE A 16 13.68 -3.15 -10.18
CA PHE A 16 12.73 -2.02 -10.13
C PHE A 16 11.27 -2.48 -10.06
N PHE A 17 10.98 -3.72 -10.44
CA PHE A 17 9.65 -4.34 -10.35
C PHE A 17 9.33 -4.94 -8.98
N ASP A 18 10.30 -5.05 -8.08
CA ASP A 18 10.05 -5.52 -6.72
C ASP A 18 9.33 -4.43 -5.91
N THR A 19 8.16 -4.05 -6.39
CA THR A 19 7.31 -2.97 -5.86
C THR A 19 5.83 -3.25 -6.15
N ASP A 20 4.95 -2.50 -5.50
CA ASP A 20 3.51 -2.66 -5.67
C ASP A 20 3.01 -2.03 -6.98
N PHE A 21 2.14 -2.74 -7.69
CA PHE A 21 1.62 -2.36 -9.01
C PHE A 21 0.95 -0.99 -9.04
N TYR A 22 0.31 -0.57 -7.94
CA TYR A 22 -0.29 0.76 -7.88
C TYR A 22 0.72 1.90 -8.05
N LYS A 23 2.02 1.68 -7.86
CA LYS A 23 3.05 2.67 -8.15
C LYS A 23 3.22 2.93 -9.65
N PHE A 24 2.94 1.95 -10.49
CA PHE A 24 2.96 2.12 -11.95
C PHE A 24 1.68 2.78 -12.46
N THR A 25 0.52 2.39 -11.96
CA THR A 25 -0.76 3.02 -12.36
C THR A 25 -0.83 4.47 -11.89
N MET A 26 -0.51 4.75 -10.61
CA MET A 26 -0.38 6.13 -10.12
C MET A 26 0.75 6.89 -10.81
N GLY A 27 1.89 6.23 -11.04
CA GLY A 27 3.04 6.84 -11.71
C GLY A 27 2.68 7.37 -13.09
N ASP A 28 1.92 6.61 -13.89
CA ASP A 28 1.44 7.08 -15.19
C ASP A 28 0.40 8.20 -15.06
N PHE A 29 -0.47 8.14 -14.06
CA PHE A 29 -1.41 9.22 -13.78
C PHE A 29 -0.70 10.52 -13.40
N ILE A 30 0.27 10.45 -12.50
CA ILE A 30 1.10 11.58 -12.07
C ILE A 30 1.90 12.14 -13.26
N PHE A 31 2.56 11.26 -14.03
CA PHE A 31 3.38 11.64 -15.18
C PHE A 31 2.57 12.35 -16.27
N SER A 32 1.32 11.96 -16.47
CA SER A 32 0.44 12.52 -17.49
C SER A 32 -0.01 13.96 -17.20
N ASN A 33 0.14 14.44 -15.97
CA ASN A 33 -0.16 15.82 -15.58
C ASN A 33 1.14 16.57 -15.23
N PRO A 34 1.58 17.57 -16.04
CA PRO A 34 2.83 18.29 -15.79
C PRO A 34 2.90 18.99 -14.42
N ASN A 35 1.77 19.47 -13.89
CA ASN A 35 1.71 20.11 -12.57
C ASN A 35 1.93 19.09 -11.45
N TYR A 36 1.50 17.85 -11.64
CA TYR A 36 1.76 16.74 -10.72
C TYR A 36 3.19 16.21 -10.89
N ALA A 37 3.58 15.90 -12.13
CA ALA A 37 4.86 15.26 -12.44
C ALA A 37 6.06 16.01 -11.86
N ASN A 38 6.05 17.35 -11.93
CA ASN A 38 7.16 18.21 -11.54
C ASN A 38 7.01 18.84 -10.14
N ALA A 39 5.90 18.60 -9.44
CA ALA A 39 5.74 19.03 -8.05
C ALA A 39 6.83 18.41 -7.18
N THR A 40 7.48 19.22 -6.35
CA THR A 40 8.47 18.72 -5.39
C THR A 40 7.76 18.14 -4.18
N VAL A 41 7.87 16.83 -4.00
CA VAL A 41 7.23 16.12 -2.88
C VAL A 41 8.32 15.56 -1.94
N ILE A 42 8.04 15.67 -0.64
CA ILE A 42 8.88 15.11 0.42
C ILE A 42 8.16 13.92 1.01
N PHE A 43 8.78 12.75 0.95
CA PHE A 43 8.33 11.54 1.66
C PHE A 43 9.14 11.32 2.92
N ARG A 44 8.49 10.86 4.00
CA ARG A 44 9.15 10.55 5.27
C ARG A 44 8.76 9.19 5.79
N LEU A 45 9.77 8.46 6.32
CA LEU A 45 9.56 7.25 7.09
C LEU A 45 9.02 7.60 8.49
N LYS A 46 8.04 6.83 8.96
CA LYS A 46 7.57 6.87 10.34
C LYS A 46 7.33 5.46 10.88
N CYS A 47 8.00 5.12 11.97
CA CYS A 47 7.69 3.94 12.76
C CYS A 47 6.59 4.30 13.78
N ARG A 48 5.46 3.56 13.75
CA ARG A 48 4.33 3.72 14.68
C ARG A 48 4.37 2.69 15.80
N THR A 49 5.18 1.63 15.66
CA THR A 49 5.37 0.61 16.69
C THR A 49 6.08 1.22 17.88
N LYS A 50 5.42 1.22 19.04
CA LYS A 50 5.96 1.78 20.27
C LYS A 50 7.22 1.02 20.70
N ASN A 51 8.17 1.73 21.31
CA ASN A 51 9.42 1.19 21.87
C ASN A 51 10.38 0.53 20.87
N VAL A 52 10.12 0.63 19.56
CA VAL A 52 11.06 0.17 18.53
C VAL A 52 11.94 1.33 18.07
N LYS A 53 13.25 1.18 18.23
CA LYS A 53 14.29 2.11 17.79
C LYS A 53 15.07 1.48 16.63
N LEU A 54 14.66 1.78 15.40
CA LEU A 54 15.18 1.14 14.19
C LEU A 54 16.68 1.33 14.02
N GLY A 55 17.22 2.52 14.34
CA GLY A 55 18.65 2.81 14.24
C GLY A 55 19.51 2.09 15.27
N ARG A 56 18.92 1.46 16.30
CA ARG A 56 19.63 0.57 17.25
C ARG A 56 19.68 -0.89 16.77
N VAL A 57 18.84 -1.24 15.81
CA VAL A 57 18.73 -2.61 15.28
C VAL A 57 19.43 -2.72 13.94
N ILE A 58 19.20 -1.81 13.03
CA ILE A 58 19.69 -1.85 11.65
C ILE A 58 21.04 -1.11 11.58
N PRO A 59 22.14 -1.75 11.17
CA PRO A 59 23.41 -1.05 10.96
C PRO A 59 23.28 -0.03 9.83
N LEU A 60 23.63 1.22 10.10
CA LEU A 60 23.44 2.33 9.19
C LEU A 60 24.10 2.10 7.82
N LYS A 61 25.35 1.61 7.80
CA LYS A 61 26.08 1.30 6.56
C LYS A 61 25.39 0.27 5.69
N VAL A 62 24.70 -0.70 6.30
CA VAL A 62 23.97 -1.71 5.52
C VAL A 62 22.68 -1.11 4.95
N LEU A 63 22.01 -0.26 5.74
CA LEU A 63 20.84 0.45 5.24
C LEU A 63 21.20 1.38 4.07
N GLU A 64 22.30 2.14 4.19
CA GLU A 64 22.83 2.97 3.11
C GLU A 64 23.13 2.14 1.85
N MET A 65 23.82 1.00 2.00
CA MET A 65 24.13 0.11 0.88
C MET A 65 22.86 -0.37 0.14
N GLU A 66 21.82 -0.75 0.87
CA GLU A 66 20.55 -1.20 0.25
C GLU A 66 19.78 -0.05 -0.40
N LEU A 67 19.77 1.14 0.20
CA LEU A 67 19.16 2.33 -0.38
C LEU A 67 19.91 2.79 -1.64
N ASP A 68 21.25 2.78 -1.61
CA ASP A 68 22.10 3.13 -2.78
C ASP A 68 21.91 2.12 -3.91
N HIS A 69 21.78 0.83 -3.59
CA HIS A 69 21.42 -0.18 -4.58
C HIS A 69 20.05 0.11 -5.21
N ALA A 70 19.03 0.34 -4.40
CA ALA A 70 17.68 0.64 -4.90
C ALA A 70 17.66 1.90 -5.78
N MET A 71 18.44 2.92 -5.44
CA MET A 71 18.57 4.17 -6.21
C MET A 71 19.15 3.94 -7.62
N GLN A 72 19.96 2.90 -7.81
CA GLN A 72 20.57 2.57 -9.10
C GLN A 72 19.69 1.69 -9.99
N LEU A 73 18.62 1.09 -9.43
CA LEU A 73 17.74 0.21 -10.18
C LEU A 73 16.99 0.97 -11.28
N LYS A 74 16.91 0.34 -12.44
CA LYS A 74 16.08 0.78 -13.58
C LYS A 74 15.35 -0.42 -14.16
N PRO A 75 14.14 -0.23 -14.69
CA PRO A 75 13.48 -1.32 -15.41
C PRO A 75 14.30 -1.81 -16.59
N THR A 76 14.43 -3.10 -16.70
CA THR A 76 15.01 -3.76 -17.89
C THR A 76 14.08 -3.64 -19.10
N ASN A 77 14.59 -3.88 -20.29
CA ASN A 77 13.75 -3.90 -21.50
C ASN A 77 12.63 -4.97 -21.40
N SER A 78 12.92 -6.14 -20.83
CA SER A 78 11.93 -7.19 -20.62
C SER A 78 10.79 -6.74 -19.69
N GLU A 79 11.12 -6.06 -18.59
CA GLU A 79 10.16 -5.49 -17.66
C GLU A 79 9.30 -4.41 -18.32
N ILE A 80 9.88 -3.54 -19.14
CA ILE A 80 9.11 -2.56 -19.92
C ILE A 80 8.17 -3.24 -20.92
N TYR A 81 8.60 -4.34 -21.57
CA TYR A 81 7.72 -5.11 -22.46
C TYR A 81 6.57 -5.75 -21.70
N TYR A 82 6.83 -6.26 -20.49
CA TYR A 82 5.79 -6.80 -19.63
C TYR A 82 4.73 -5.72 -19.30
N LEU A 83 5.16 -4.53 -18.83
CA LEU A 83 4.22 -3.42 -18.56
C LEU A 83 3.46 -2.96 -19.80
N ARG A 84 4.13 -2.94 -20.96
CA ARG A 84 3.48 -2.57 -22.23
C ARG A 84 2.36 -3.53 -22.63
N GLY A 85 2.47 -4.80 -22.23
CA GLY A 85 1.47 -5.82 -22.46
C GLY A 85 0.28 -5.75 -21.50
N MET A 86 0.31 -4.89 -20.47
CA MET A 86 -0.83 -4.71 -19.59
C MET A 86 -1.96 -3.99 -20.30
N ASP A 87 -3.14 -4.59 -20.25
CA ASP A 87 -4.35 -3.99 -20.80
C ASP A 87 -5.49 -3.88 -19.77
N VAL A 88 -6.46 -3.05 -20.08
CA VAL A 88 -7.73 -2.92 -19.37
C VAL A 88 -8.85 -3.10 -20.38
N TYR A 89 -9.44 -4.29 -20.43
CA TYR A 89 -10.49 -4.64 -21.39
C TYR A 89 -10.10 -4.39 -22.85
N GLY A 90 -8.84 -4.70 -23.21
CA GLY A 90 -8.32 -4.54 -24.56
C GLY A 90 -7.62 -3.20 -24.83
N ASP A 91 -7.80 -2.21 -23.98
CA ASP A 91 -7.09 -0.94 -24.08
C ASP A 91 -5.75 -0.99 -23.29
N ARG A 92 -4.70 -0.42 -23.88
CA ARG A 92 -3.40 -0.34 -23.20
C ARG A 92 -3.52 0.43 -21.88
N MET A 93 -3.13 -0.21 -20.78
CA MET A 93 -3.26 0.36 -19.44
C MET A 93 -2.29 1.52 -19.20
N LEU A 94 -1.01 1.36 -19.60
CA LEU A 94 0.04 2.36 -19.35
C LEU A 94 0.45 3.06 -20.65
N SER A 95 0.62 4.37 -20.58
CA SER A 95 0.96 5.19 -21.74
C SER A 95 2.40 4.98 -22.21
N GLU A 96 2.64 5.01 -23.53
CA GLU A 96 3.97 4.84 -24.08
C GLU A 96 4.97 5.94 -23.63
N PRO A 97 4.58 7.23 -23.52
CA PRO A 97 5.48 8.25 -22.98
C PRO A 97 5.95 7.94 -21.55
N TYR A 98 5.05 7.41 -20.70
CA TYR A 98 5.40 6.99 -19.35
C TYR A 98 6.35 5.78 -19.35
N LEU A 99 6.11 4.77 -20.20
CA LEU A 99 7.02 3.63 -20.33
C LEU A 99 8.43 4.04 -20.81
N GLN A 100 8.53 5.05 -21.69
CA GLN A 100 9.84 5.60 -22.08
C GLN A 100 10.50 6.37 -20.93
N PHE A 101 9.72 7.13 -20.13
CA PHE A 101 10.22 7.78 -18.93
C PHE A 101 10.79 6.76 -17.93
N LEU A 102 10.11 5.64 -17.69
CA LEU A 102 10.59 4.59 -16.79
C LEU A 102 11.95 4.02 -17.17
N LYS A 103 12.29 3.92 -18.45
CA LYS A 103 13.63 3.45 -18.90
C LYS A 103 14.78 4.34 -18.41
N THR A 104 14.50 5.60 -18.20
CA THR A 104 15.48 6.62 -17.80
C THR A 104 15.22 7.19 -16.42
N ILE A 105 14.32 6.57 -15.64
CA ILE A 105 13.99 7.06 -14.32
C ILE A 105 15.22 7.12 -13.43
N GLU A 106 15.32 8.21 -12.69
CA GLU A 106 16.32 8.39 -11.63
C GLU A 106 15.59 8.68 -10.33
N LEU A 107 15.80 7.81 -9.35
CA LEU A 107 15.26 8.02 -8.02
C LEU A 107 16.02 9.17 -7.34
N PRO A 108 15.31 10.13 -6.73
CA PRO A 108 15.97 11.22 -6.01
C PRO A 108 16.80 10.70 -4.85
N PRO A 109 17.86 11.42 -4.46
CA PRO A 109 18.68 11.06 -3.30
C PRO A 109 17.84 11.12 -2.01
N TYR A 110 18.29 10.38 -1.01
CA TYR A 110 17.68 10.35 0.32
C TYR A 110 18.52 11.13 1.35
N LYS A 111 17.88 11.50 2.46
CA LYS A 111 18.55 11.95 3.69
C LYS A 111 18.31 10.92 4.76
N LEU A 112 19.39 10.45 5.37
CA LEU A 112 19.37 9.43 6.41
C LEU A 112 20.09 9.94 7.66
N ASN A 113 19.42 9.86 8.79
CA ASN A 113 19.97 10.22 10.10
C ASN A 113 19.45 9.27 11.18
N VAL A 114 20.19 9.16 12.26
CA VAL A 114 19.76 8.46 13.49
C VAL A 114 19.78 9.45 14.63
N THR A 115 18.62 9.63 15.27
CA THR A 115 18.48 10.54 16.41
C THR A 115 19.24 10.02 17.62
N THR A 116 19.48 10.88 18.62
CA THR A 116 20.20 10.52 19.84
C THR A 116 19.55 9.40 20.65
N ASP A 117 18.22 9.25 20.54
CA ASP A 117 17.45 8.18 21.17
C ASP A 117 17.34 6.91 20.31
N GLY A 118 17.90 6.94 19.09
CA GLY A 118 18.00 5.79 18.19
C GLY A 118 16.87 5.62 17.20
N ASP A 119 16.03 6.65 17.00
CA ASP A 119 15.05 6.65 15.91
C ASP A 119 15.73 6.88 14.56
N LEU A 120 15.16 6.28 13.52
CA LEU A 120 15.61 6.43 12.15
C LEU A 120 14.82 7.56 11.47
N GLU A 121 15.52 8.58 11.01
CA GLU A 121 15.00 9.62 10.15
C GLU A 121 15.41 9.36 8.71
N LEU A 122 14.44 9.08 7.85
CA LEU A 122 14.66 8.81 6.43
C LEU A 122 13.69 9.66 5.61
N GLU A 123 14.25 10.51 4.75
CA GLU A 123 13.52 11.47 3.93
C GLU A 123 13.96 11.37 2.47
N PHE A 124 12.99 11.45 1.56
CA PHE A 124 13.18 11.46 0.12
C PHE A 124 12.53 12.71 -0.46
N THR A 125 13.27 13.49 -1.24
CA THR A 125 12.80 14.76 -1.80
C THR A 125 13.08 14.82 -3.30
N GLY A 126 12.06 15.08 -4.11
CA GLY A 126 12.23 15.22 -5.55
C GLY A 126 10.92 15.41 -6.31
N PRO A 127 11.01 15.42 -7.66
CA PRO A 127 9.82 15.45 -8.51
C PRO A 127 8.89 14.27 -8.20
N TRP A 128 7.58 14.53 -8.08
CA TRP A 128 6.63 13.52 -7.65
C TRP A 128 6.67 12.26 -8.52
N LYS A 129 6.78 12.42 -9.85
CA LYS A 129 6.89 11.30 -10.81
C LYS A 129 8.01 10.30 -10.50
N SER A 130 9.07 10.73 -9.80
CA SER A 130 10.22 9.87 -9.46
C SER A 130 10.24 9.51 -7.98
N VAL A 131 9.99 10.46 -7.07
CA VAL A 131 10.10 10.22 -5.63
C VAL A 131 9.05 9.25 -5.09
N THR A 132 7.91 9.10 -5.77
CA THR A 132 6.80 8.20 -5.38
C THR A 132 7.24 6.74 -5.21
N TYR A 133 8.23 6.27 -5.96
CA TYR A 133 8.70 4.87 -5.90
C TYR A 133 9.43 4.53 -4.60
N TRP A 134 9.98 5.52 -3.93
CA TRP A 134 10.67 5.31 -2.66
C TRP A 134 9.78 4.75 -1.55
N GLU A 135 8.46 4.97 -1.61
CA GLU A 135 7.56 4.46 -0.57
C GLU A 135 7.75 2.96 -0.34
N ILE A 136 7.71 2.17 -1.40
CA ILE A 136 7.73 0.71 -1.28
C ILE A 136 9.16 0.22 -1.03
N PHE A 137 10.14 0.67 -1.80
CA PHE A 137 11.53 0.28 -1.64
C PHE A 137 12.03 0.53 -0.21
N ALA A 138 11.77 1.72 0.34
CA ALA A 138 12.19 2.04 1.69
C ALA A 138 11.50 1.15 2.75
N LEU A 139 10.21 0.87 2.57
CA LEU A 139 9.47 0.05 3.53
C LEU A 139 9.94 -1.40 3.54
N GLU A 140 10.15 -2.01 2.37
CA GLU A 140 10.64 -3.38 2.31
C GLU A 140 12.08 -3.52 2.78
N ILE A 141 12.96 -2.55 2.44
CA ILE A 141 14.35 -2.53 2.92
C ILE A 141 14.37 -2.47 4.45
N VAL A 142 13.68 -1.51 5.04
CA VAL A 142 13.68 -1.32 6.50
C VAL A 142 13.06 -2.52 7.21
N ASN A 143 11.93 -3.05 6.74
CA ASN A 143 11.30 -4.23 7.33
C ASN A 143 12.20 -5.45 7.28
N GLU A 144 12.74 -5.78 6.10
CA GLU A 144 13.56 -6.98 5.94
C GLU A 144 14.87 -6.88 6.71
N LEU A 145 15.57 -5.74 6.69
CA LEU A 145 16.77 -5.53 7.48
C LEU A 145 16.50 -5.65 8.98
N TYR A 146 15.38 -5.08 9.46
CA TYR A 146 14.98 -5.22 10.87
C TYR A 146 14.87 -6.69 11.28
N PHE A 147 14.16 -7.52 10.52
CA PHE A 147 14.03 -8.94 10.80
C PHE A 147 15.35 -9.69 10.67
N ARG A 148 16.13 -9.47 9.59
CA ARG A 148 17.44 -10.09 9.40
C ARG A 148 18.36 -9.89 10.61
N TYR A 149 18.43 -8.65 11.12
CA TYR A 149 19.33 -8.31 12.22
C TYR A 149 18.84 -8.78 13.58
N LEU A 150 17.56 -8.76 13.87
CA LEU A 150 17.02 -9.34 15.11
C LEU A 150 17.17 -10.86 15.13
N ILE A 151 16.85 -11.54 14.04
CA ILE A 151 17.04 -12.99 13.93
C ILE A 151 18.51 -13.36 14.13
N LYS A 152 19.43 -12.65 13.46
CA LYS A 152 20.87 -12.89 13.61
C LYS A 152 21.36 -12.66 15.05
N ARG A 153 20.83 -11.64 15.72
CA ARG A 153 21.24 -11.24 17.09
C ARG A 153 20.72 -12.19 18.17
N HIS A 154 19.47 -12.65 18.04
CA HIS A 154 18.76 -13.34 19.12
C HIS A 154 18.57 -14.84 18.89
N LEU A 155 18.59 -15.30 17.63
CA LEU A 155 18.51 -16.72 17.28
C LEU A 155 19.86 -17.18 16.78
N THR A 156 20.72 -17.59 17.72
CA THR A 156 22.16 -17.77 17.44
C THR A 156 22.48 -19.06 16.69
N SER A 157 21.74 -20.15 16.95
CA SER A 157 21.97 -21.42 16.25
C SER A 157 21.23 -21.49 14.90
N PRO A 158 21.80 -22.15 13.88
CA PRO A 158 21.13 -22.39 12.61
C PRO A 158 19.79 -23.12 12.74
N SER A 159 19.71 -24.09 13.66
CA SER A 159 18.49 -24.88 13.92
C SER A 159 17.38 -24.03 14.54
N GLU A 160 17.73 -23.10 15.44
CA GLU A 160 16.78 -22.18 16.06
C GLU A 160 16.22 -21.19 15.02
N ARG A 161 17.09 -20.63 14.16
CA ARG A 161 16.65 -19.78 13.05
C ARG A 161 15.73 -20.52 12.10
N ALA A 162 16.11 -21.72 11.66
CA ALA A 162 15.28 -22.53 10.77
C ALA A 162 13.91 -22.83 11.38
N ARG A 163 13.87 -23.19 12.67
CA ARG A 163 12.62 -23.45 13.39
C ARG A 163 11.72 -22.22 13.42
N TYR A 164 12.27 -21.06 13.75
CA TYR A 164 11.53 -19.80 13.77
C TYR A 164 10.95 -19.47 12.38
N LEU A 165 11.76 -19.58 11.33
CA LEU A 165 11.32 -19.29 9.97
C LEU A 165 10.22 -20.24 9.47
N MET A 166 10.29 -21.51 9.90
CA MET A 166 9.24 -22.51 9.57
C MET A 166 7.91 -22.17 10.24
N THR A 167 7.87 -21.39 11.33
CA THR A 167 6.58 -21.00 11.93
C THR A 167 5.73 -20.16 10.99
N GLY A 168 6.32 -19.23 10.24
CA GLY A 168 5.59 -18.42 9.26
C GLY A 168 4.96 -19.25 8.16
N LEU A 169 5.71 -20.21 7.62
CA LEU A 169 5.22 -21.13 6.60
C LEU A 169 4.10 -22.04 7.15
N SER A 170 4.31 -22.64 8.32
CA SER A 170 3.31 -23.52 8.95
C SER A 170 1.99 -22.77 9.22
N ARG A 171 2.08 -21.58 9.78
CA ARG A 171 0.89 -20.72 10.03
C ARG A 171 0.17 -20.35 8.74
N PHE A 172 0.90 -20.11 7.66
CA PHE A 172 0.27 -19.86 6.36
C PHE A 172 -0.42 -21.09 5.80
N LEU A 173 0.20 -22.29 5.88
CA LEU A 173 -0.43 -23.54 5.45
C LEU A 173 -1.71 -23.88 6.25
N ASP A 174 -1.75 -23.54 7.54
CA ASP A 174 -2.98 -23.70 8.33
C ASP A 174 -4.07 -22.74 7.86
N LYS A 175 -3.72 -21.50 7.48
CA LYS A 175 -4.68 -20.57 6.85
C LYS A 175 -5.17 -21.07 5.49
N VAL A 176 -4.31 -21.68 4.67
CA VAL A 176 -4.70 -22.32 3.41
C VAL A 176 -5.77 -23.38 3.63
N LYS A 177 -5.63 -24.22 4.67
CA LYS A 177 -6.65 -25.22 5.02
C LYS A 177 -8.02 -24.58 5.34
N ILE A 178 -7.99 -23.42 6.02
CA ILE A 178 -9.22 -22.67 6.32
C ILE A 178 -9.81 -22.07 5.04
N PHE A 179 -8.99 -21.44 4.17
CA PHE A 179 -9.47 -20.88 2.90
C PHE A 179 -10.18 -21.93 2.03
N LYS A 180 -9.68 -23.18 1.98
CA LYS A 180 -10.31 -24.28 1.23
C LYS A 180 -11.75 -24.57 1.69
N GLN A 181 -12.12 -24.22 2.92
CA GLN A 181 -13.49 -24.36 3.44
C GLN A 181 -14.41 -23.19 3.03
N TYR A 182 -13.84 -22.09 2.49
CA TYR A 182 -14.55 -20.89 2.08
C TYR A 182 -14.27 -20.56 0.61
N PRO A 183 -14.84 -21.29 -0.37
CA PRO A 183 -14.51 -21.13 -1.79
C PRO A 183 -14.81 -19.75 -2.36
N ASN A 184 -15.71 -18.99 -1.73
CA ASN A 184 -16.06 -17.63 -2.14
C ASN A 184 -15.21 -16.53 -1.46
N LEU A 185 -14.31 -16.91 -0.53
CA LEU A 185 -13.38 -15.97 0.08
C LEU A 185 -12.22 -15.72 -0.86
N THR A 186 -12.20 -14.56 -1.51
CA THR A 186 -11.15 -14.19 -2.45
C THR A 186 -10.23 -13.14 -1.87
N TYR A 187 -8.94 -13.18 -2.26
CA TYR A 187 -7.97 -12.20 -1.81
C TYR A 187 -6.84 -11.97 -2.82
N SER A 188 -6.17 -10.84 -2.67
CA SER A 188 -4.93 -10.49 -3.34
C SER A 188 -3.82 -10.28 -2.33
N ASP A 189 -2.57 -10.59 -2.69
CA ASP A 189 -1.41 -10.33 -1.87
C ASP A 189 -1.02 -8.84 -1.93
N PHE A 190 -1.06 -8.16 -0.77
CA PHE A 190 -0.63 -6.78 -0.56
C PHE A 190 0.52 -6.70 0.44
N GLY A 191 1.40 -7.72 0.41
CA GLY A 191 2.40 -7.94 1.45
C GLY A 191 3.75 -7.29 1.24
N THR A 192 4.10 -6.77 0.05
CA THR A 192 5.44 -6.31 -0.31
C THR A 192 6.05 -5.37 0.74
N ARG A 193 5.38 -4.28 1.04
CA ARG A 193 5.86 -3.27 2.01
C ARG A 193 5.84 -3.73 3.47
N ARG A 194 5.31 -4.91 3.76
CA ARG A 194 5.15 -5.49 5.11
C ARG A 194 5.90 -6.79 5.29
N ARG A 195 6.49 -7.33 4.24
CA ARG A 195 7.16 -8.62 4.25
C ARG A 195 8.34 -8.67 5.22
N ALA A 196 8.53 -9.81 5.86
CA ALA A 196 9.72 -10.08 6.62
C ALA A 196 10.94 -10.36 5.72
N SER A 197 10.70 -10.91 4.53
CA SER A 197 11.70 -11.01 3.46
C SER A 197 11.06 -11.24 2.09
N ALA A 198 11.80 -10.87 1.04
CA ALA A 198 11.42 -11.08 -0.35
C ALA A 198 11.18 -12.58 -0.65
N ARG A 199 12.07 -13.46 -0.20
CA ARG A 199 11.95 -14.92 -0.41
C ARG A 199 10.75 -15.52 0.29
N HIS A 200 10.47 -15.10 1.52
CA HIS A 200 9.30 -15.58 2.25
C HIS A 200 8.01 -15.17 1.52
N GLN A 201 7.89 -13.90 1.09
CA GLN A 201 6.72 -13.47 0.32
C GLN A 201 6.57 -14.29 -0.97
N GLU A 202 7.65 -14.52 -1.71
CA GLU A 202 7.64 -15.30 -2.96
C GLU A 202 7.10 -16.70 -2.73
N GLU A 203 7.60 -17.42 -1.73
CA GLU A 203 7.14 -18.77 -1.39
C GLU A 203 5.66 -18.80 -1.02
N LEU A 204 5.19 -17.83 -0.22
CA LEU A 204 3.78 -17.74 0.15
C LEU A 204 2.87 -17.40 -1.05
N VAL A 205 3.37 -16.62 -2.01
CA VAL A 205 2.63 -16.30 -3.24
C VAL A 205 2.56 -17.54 -4.14
N GLU A 206 3.65 -18.27 -4.28
CA GLU A 206 3.69 -19.52 -5.07
C GLU A 206 2.76 -20.59 -4.50
N ILE A 207 2.79 -20.81 -3.17
CA ILE A 207 1.85 -21.71 -2.48
C ILE A 207 0.41 -21.25 -2.71
N ALA A 208 0.12 -19.95 -2.57
CA ALA A 208 -1.23 -19.43 -2.78
C ALA A 208 -1.73 -19.66 -4.20
N ALA A 209 -0.89 -19.45 -5.21
CA ALA A 209 -1.24 -19.67 -6.61
C ALA A 209 -1.57 -21.14 -6.90
N ASN A 210 -0.82 -22.07 -6.30
CA ASN A 210 -1.00 -23.50 -6.50
C ASN A 210 -2.15 -24.09 -5.68
N GLU A 211 -2.28 -23.72 -4.41
CA GLU A 211 -3.20 -24.33 -3.46
C GLU A 211 -4.59 -23.66 -3.42
N LEU A 212 -4.69 -22.40 -3.84
CA LEU A 212 -5.90 -21.58 -3.79
C LEU A 212 -6.19 -20.87 -5.13
N PRO A 213 -6.16 -21.55 -6.29
CA PRO A 213 -6.21 -20.90 -7.61
C PRO A 213 -7.52 -20.12 -7.84
N ASN A 214 -8.61 -20.49 -7.18
CA ASN A 214 -9.90 -19.79 -7.30
C ASN A 214 -10.05 -18.62 -6.33
N GLN A 215 -9.41 -18.67 -5.15
CA GLN A 215 -9.49 -17.65 -4.12
C GLN A 215 -8.39 -16.58 -4.25
N PHE A 216 -7.18 -16.98 -4.63
CA PHE A 216 -6.06 -16.09 -4.85
C PHE A 216 -6.17 -15.39 -6.20
N LYS A 217 -6.27 -14.05 -6.20
CA LYS A 217 -6.49 -13.25 -7.42
C LYS A 217 -5.22 -12.65 -8.00
N GLY A 218 -4.10 -12.75 -7.30
CA GLY A 218 -2.81 -12.23 -7.72
C GLY A 218 -2.09 -11.48 -6.62
N THR A 219 -1.00 -10.84 -6.98
CA THR A 219 -0.15 -10.09 -6.05
C THR A 219 0.00 -8.64 -6.48
N SER A 220 0.17 -7.74 -5.51
CA SER A 220 0.54 -6.36 -5.82
C SER A 220 1.99 -6.23 -6.28
N ASN A 221 2.85 -7.18 -5.91
CA ASN A 221 4.26 -7.18 -6.28
C ASN A 221 4.45 -7.51 -7.76
N VAL A 222 4.92 -6.54 -8.55
CA VAL A 222 5.05 -6.70 -10.00
C VAL A 222 6.14 -7.69 -10.39
N TYR A 223 7.23 -7.77 -9.63
CA TYR A 223 8.28 -8.77 -9.85
C TYR A 223 7.73 -10.19 -9.72
N LEU A 224 6.97 -10.46 -8.65
CA LEU A 224 6.36 -11.77 -8.43
C LEU A 224 5.27 -12.07 -9.45
N ALA A 225 4.45 -11.07 -9.81
CA ALA A 225 3.44 -11.23 -10.84
C ALA A 225 4.06 -11.64 -12.19
N ASN A 226 5.12 -10.95 -12.60
CA ASN A 226 5.86 -11.29 -13.83
C ASN A 226 6.52 -12.67 -13.74
N LYS A 227 7.25 -12.95 -12.65
CA LYS A 227 8.00 -14.19 -12.45
C LYS A 227 7.10 -15.44 -12.43
N LEU A 228 5.93 -15.35 -11.79
CA LEU A 228 5.01 -16.45 -11.57
C LEU A 228 3.82 -16.46 -12.55
N ASN A 229 3.83 -15.59 -13.54
CA ASN A 229 2.75 -15.41 -14.52
C ASN A 229 1.37 -15.21 -13.84
N LEU A 230 1.33 -14.30 -12.87
CA LEU A 230 0.14 -13.93 -12.11
C LEU A 230 -0.37 -12.55 -12.55
N MET A 231 -1.62 -12.23 -12.18
CA MET A 231 -2.16 -10.90 -12.36
C MET A 231 -1.52 -9.91 -11.36
N PRO A 232 -0.92 -8.80 -11.81
CA PRO A 232 -0.53 -7.72 -10.92
C PRO A 232 -1.78 -6.95 -10.46
N ILE A 233 -1.94 -6.81 -9.15
CA ILE A 233 -3.14 -6.21 -8.55
C ILE A 233 -2.78 -4.89 -7.88
N GLY A 234 -3.51 -3.84 -8.21
CA GLY A 234 -3.35 -2.52 -7.60
C GLY A 234 -4.08 -1.44 -8.38
N THR A 235 -4.55 -0.42 -7.67
CA THR A 235 -5.18 0.76 -8.26
C THR A 235 -4.43 2.02 -7.84
N SER A 236 -4.86 2.66 -6.75
CA SER A 236 -4.30 3.93 -6.26
C SER A 236 -4.06 3.90 -4.75
N ALA A 237 -3.47 4.96 -4.22
CA ALA A 237 -3.26 5.16 -2.79
C ALA A 237 -3.59 6.60 -2.37
N HIS A 238 -3.71 6.83 -1.05
CA HIS A 238 -3.99 8.14 -0.44
C HIS A 238 -3.07 9.26 -0.92
N GLU A 239 -1.86 8.92 -1.34
CA GLU A 239 -0.86 9.83 -1.89
C GLU A 239 -1.44 10.74 -2.97
N LEU A 240 -2.27 10.22 -3.90
CA LEU A 240 -2.90 11.02 -4.95
C LEU A 240 -3.77 12.12 -4.38
N SER A 241 -4.70 11.76 -3.51
CA SER A 241 -5.63 12.69 -2.87
C SER A 241 -4.90 13.70 -1.99
N MET A 242 -3.87 13.27 -1.24
CA MET A 242 -3.10 14.14 -0.35
C MET A 242 -2.34 15.21 -1.15
N VAL A 243 -1.61 14.81 -2.19
CA VAL A 243 -0.79 15.75 -2.98
C VAL A 243 -1.69 16.66 -3.82
N ALA A 244 -2.77 16.15 -4.42
CA ALA A 244 -3.73 16.98 -5.15
C ALA A 244 -4.35 18.06 -4.25
N ALA A 245 -4.79 17.71 -3.05
CA ALA A 245 -5.32 18.69 -2.09
C ALA A 245 -4.28 19.74 -1.65
N GLY A 246 -3.02 19.31 -1.44
CA GLY A 246 -1.93 20.22 -1.12
C GLY A 246 -1.62 21.20 -2.25
N LEU A 247 -1.64 20.74 -3.50
CA LEU A 247 -1.47 21.63 -4.67
C LEU A 247 -2.66 22.58 -4.84
N ALA A 248 -3.90 22.10 -4.63
CA ALA A 248 -5.08 22.95 -4.64
C ALA A 248 -5.05 24.01 -3.54
N ASP A 249 -4.60 23.66 -2.33
CA ASP A 249 -4.41 24.60 -1.22
C ASP A 249 -3.42 25.73 -1.59
N ILE A 250 -2.33 25.40 -2.30
CA ILE A 250 -1.35 26.38 -2.77
C ILE A 250 -1.96 27.28 -3.86
N THR A 251 -2.54 26.71 -4.90
CA THR A 251 -2.99 27.43 -6.09
C THR A 251 -4.23 28.28 -5.83
N SER A 252 -5.08 27.88 -4.89
CA SER A 252 -6.29 28.61 -4.49
C SER A 252 -6.09 29.54 -3.29
N ASN A 253 -4.86 29.61 -2.75
CA ASN A 253 -4.56 30.36 -1.52
C ASN A 253 -5.43 29.93 -0.34
N GLY A 254 -5.67 28.63 -0.19
CA GLY A 254 -6.40 28.06 0.93
C GLY A 254 -7.94 28.02 0.77
N ASP A 255 -8.45 28.21 -0.42
CA ASP A 255 -9.89 28.15 -0.69
C ASP A 255 -10.44 26.75 -0.39
N ARG A 256 -11.50 26.69 0.44
CA ARG A 256 -12.11 25.46 0.89
C ARG A 256 -12.67 24.62 -0.27
N ASP A 257 -13.41 25.27 -1.15
CA ASP A 257 -14.15 24.58 -2.20
C ASP A 257 -13.19 24.05 -3.27
N ALA A 258 -12.14 24.79 -3.60
CA ALA A 258 -11.07 24.32 -4.48
C ALA A 258 -10.33 23.09 -3.91
N ILE A 259 -10.03 23.08 -2.60
CA ILE A 259 -9.40 21.93 -1.95
C ILE A 259 -10.32 20.69 -2.00
N ARG A 260 -11.62 20.87 -1.76
CA ARG A 260 -12.61 19.77 -1.88
C ARG A 260 -12.75 19.28 -3.31
N ALA A 261 -12.85 20.21 -4.28
CA ALA A 261 -12.97 19.89 -5.70
C ALA A 261 -11.81 19.06 -6.22
N SER A 262 -10.59 19.25 -5.70
CA SER A 262 -9.42 18.46 -6.10
C SER A 262 -9.59 16.96 -5.94
N GLN A 263 -10.44 16.51 -5.01
CA GLN A 263 -10.73 15.09 -4.82
C GLN A 263 -11.57 14.51 -5.98
N HIS A 264 -12.50 15.30 -6.50
CA HIS A 264 -13.29 14.94 -7.65
C HIS A 264 -12.47 14.99 -8.94
N GLU A 265 -11.57 15.97 -9.06
CA GLU A 265 -10.63 16.04 -10.18
C GLU A 265 -9.73 14.80 -10.27
N VAL A 266 -9.26 14.28 -9.13
CA VAL A 266 -8.48 13.05 -9.07
C VAL A 266 -9.32 11.84 -9.53
N THR A 267 -10.54 11.68 -9.04
CA THR A 267 -11.40 10.55 -9.41
C THR A 267 -11.85 10.61 -10.86
N ASP A 268 -12.21 11.79 -11.34
CA ASP A 268 -12.60 12.03 -12.72
C ASP A 268 -11.43 11.81 -13.71
N GLY A 269 -10.25 12.36 -13.39
CA GLY A 269 -9.03 12.12 -14.15
C GLY A 269 -8.63 10.65 -14.17
N TRP A 270 -8.79 9.95 -13.04
CA TRP A 270 -8.53 8.52 -12.94
C TRP A 270 -9.49 7.71 -13.83
N TRP A 271 -10.78 8.02 -13.78
CA TRP A 271 -11.78 7.40 -14.64
C TRP A 271 -11.51 7.63 -16.13
N LYS A 272 -11.18 8.86 -16.52
CA LYS A 272 -10.83 9.19 -17.90
C LYS A 272 -9.61 8.43 -18.42
N LYS A 273 -8.66 8.13 -17.52
CA LYS A 273 -7.42 7.45 -17.89
C LYS A 273 -7.57 5.92 -17.92
N PHE A 274 -8.22 5.33 -16.93
CA PHE A 274 -8.22 3.89 -16.70
C PHE A 274 -9.62 3.24 -16.84
N GLY A 275 -10.67 4.02 -16.91
CA GLY A 275 -12.03 3.54 -17.05
C GLY A 275 -12.45 2.54 -15.98
N PHE A 276 -13.35 1.66 -16.35
CA PHE A 276 -13.95 0.67 -15.45
C PHE A 276 -12.92 -0.30 -14.84
N GLY A 277 -11.84 -0.61 -15.56
CA GLY A 277 -10.86 -1.63 -15.13
C GLY A 277 -10.23 -1.38 -13.78
N LEU A 278 -9.83 -0.13 -13.50
CA LEU A 278 -9.19 0.28 -12.24
C LEU A 278 -10.10 1.15 -11.35
N SER A 279 -11.41 1.07 -11.54
CA SER A 279 -12.41 1.91 -10.88
C SER A 279 -12.80 1.39 -9.48
N ILE A 280 -11.83 1.31 -8.58
CA ILE A 280 -12.03 1.05 -7.15
C ILE A 280 -11.70 2.33 -6.37
N ALA A 281 -12.71 3.00 -5.84
CA ALA A 281 -12.55 4.26 -5.14
C ALA A 281 -11.99 4.05 -3.72
N LEU A 282 -10.89 4.73 -3.42
CA LEU A 282 -10.34 4.81 -2.07
C LEU A 282 -10.97 6.01 -1.36
N THR A 283 -11.84 5.75 -0.39
CA THR A 283 -12.77 6.75 0.12
C THR A 283 -12.32 7.47 1.39
N ASP A 284 -11.36 6.90 2.14
CA ASP A 284 -11.08 7.33 3.52
C ASP A 284 -9.93 8.35 3.68
N THR A 285 -9.42 8.99 2.60
CA THR A 285 -8.32 9.95 2.75
C THR A 285 -8.71 11.11 3.66
N TYR A 286 -9.90 11.68 3.46
CA TYR A 286 -10.47 12.76 4.27
C TYR A 286 -11.78 12.36 4.96
N GLY A 287 -11.96 11.04 5.17
CA GLY A 287 -13.16 10.43 5.71
C GLY A 287 -14.13 9.97 4.62
N THR A 288 -14.54 8.72 4.71
CA THR A 288 -15.49 8.08 3.78
C THR A 288 -16.81 8.84 3.69
N ARG A 289 -17.27 9.44 4.80
CA ARG A 289 -18.48 10.26 4.81
C ARG A 289 -18.39 11.42 3.80
N SER A 290 -17.28 12.16 3.79
CA SER A 290 -17.09 13.27 2.87
C SER A 290 -17.25 12.84 1.41
N VAL A 291 -16.66 11.71 1.02
CA VAL A 291 -16.80 11.16 -0.35
C VAL A 291 -18.25 10.78 -0.63
N PHE A 292 -18.92 10.04 0.25
CA PHE A 292 -20.29 9.57 0.03
C PHE A 292 -21.34 10.68 0.00
N GLU A 293 -21.06 11.83 0.62
CA GLU A 293 -21.95 12.99 0.62
C GLU A 293 -21.71 13.94 -0.57
N THR A 294 -20.47 14.03 -1.07
CA THR A 294 -20.09 15.07 -2.03
C THR A 294 -19.69 14.55 -3.42
N ALA A 295 -19.39 13.26 -3.56
CA ALA A 295 -18.98 12.70 -4.83
C ALA A 295 -20.11 12.77 -5.87
N PRO A 296 -19.77 13.00 -7.16
CA PRO A 296 -20.73 12.92 -8.23
C PRO A 296 -21.36 11.52 -8.33
N SER A 297 -22.59 11.45 -8.83
CA SER A 297 -23.37 10.20 -8.98
C SER A 297 -22.61 9.12 -9.74
N GLU A 298 -21.81 9.50 -10.72
CA GLU A 298 -21.00 8.64 -11.59
C GLU A 298 -20.02 7.76 -10.78
N LEU A 299 -19.53 8.25 -9.64
CA LEU A 299 -18.71 7.44 -8.74
C LEU A 299 -19.50 6.24 -8.19
N ALA A 300 -20.81 6.38 -7.95
CA ALA A 300 -21.66 5.29 -7.51
C ALA A 300 -22.14 4.43 -8.69
N THR A 301 -22.58 5.05 -9.80
CA THR A 301 -23.21 4.36 -10.92
C THR A 301 -22.18 3.62 -11.78
N ASP A 302 -21.05 4.24 -12.11
CA ASP A 302 -20.15 3.76 -13.15
C ASP A 302 -18.97 2.96 -12.60
N TRP A 303 -18.46 3.34 -11.41
CA TRP A 303 -17.32 2.65 -10.83
C TRP A 303 -17.66 1.23 -10.36
N LYS A 304 -16.66 0.34 -10.46
CA LYS A 304 -16.76 -1.06 -10.06
C LYS A 304 -17.02 -1.22 -8.55
N GLY A 305 -16.43 -0.36 -7.74
CA GLY A 305 -16.59 -0.47 -6.29
C GLY A 305 -15.75 0.50 -5.48
N THR A 306 -15.63 0.19 -4.20
CA THR A 306 -14.90 0.99 -3.22
C THR A 306 -13.88 0.16 -2.46
N ARG A 307 -12.89 0.83 -1.82
CA ARG A 307 -11.89 0.20 -0.96
C ARG A 307 -11.96 0.75 0.46
N HIS A 308 -12.12 -0.17 1.41
CA HIS A 308 -11.96 0.08 2.83
C HIS A 308 -10.48 -0.04 3.22
N ASP A 309 -9.88 1.02 3.77
CA ASP A 309 -8.47 1.05 4.20
C ASP A 309 -8.31 1.55 5.66
N SER A 310 -9.41 1.80 6.36
CA SER A 310 -9.40 2.15 7.78
C SER A 310 -10.81 2.12 8.39
N GLY A 311 -10.88 2.05 9.72
CA GLY A 311 -12.13 2.00 10.46
C GLY A 311 -12.74 0.59 10.55
N ASP A 312 -13.96 0.49 11.09
CA ASP A 312 -14.67 -0.77 11.20
C ASP A 312 -15.16 -1.26 9.83
N PRO A 313 -14.78 -2.47 9.37
CA PRO A 313 -15.12 -2.96 8.05
C PRO A 313 -16.62 -3.22 7.85
N LEU A 314 -17.36 -3.61 8.89
CA LEU A 314 -18.80 -3.89 8.76
C LEU A 314 -19.60 -2.60 8.73
N ARG A 315 -19.20 -1.60 9.53
CA ARG A 315 -19.78 -0.25 9.47
C ARG A 315 -19.51 0.41 8.10
N TYR A 316 -18.32 0.21 7.56
CA TYR A 316 -18.00 0.67 6.21
C TYR A 316 -18.90 0.01 5.15
N ALA A 317 -19.05 -1.32 5.22
CA ALA A 317 -19.92 -2.05 4.30
C ALA A 317 -21.36 -1.55 4.37
N GLU A 318 -21.90 -1.31 5.57
CA GLU A 318 -23.25 -0.77 5.76
C GLU A 318 -23.39 0.63 5.14
N LYS A 319 -22.45 1.56 5.43
CA LYS A 319 -22.42 2.90 4.81
C LYS A 319 -22.40 2.80 3.26
N THR A 320 -21.60 1.87 2.71
CA THR A 320 -21.47 1.65 1.26
C THR A 320 -22.78 1.15 0.64
N LEU A 321 -23.46 0.20 1.28
CA LEU A 321 -24.75 -0.30 0.83
C LEU A 321 -25.82 0.80 0.82
N GLN A 322 -25.87 1.63 1.86
CA GLN A 322 -26.79 2.77 1.95
C GLN A 322 -26.47 3.82 0.88
N TRP A 323 -25.20 4.08 0.60
CA TRP A 323 -24.75 4.99 -0.45
C TRP A 323 -25.23 4.53 -1.84
N TYR A 324 -24.99 3.27 -2.22
CA TYR A 324 -25.50 2.72 -3.49
C TYR A 324 -27.02 2.78 -3.58
N LYS A 325 -27.74 2.46 -2.50
CA LYS A 325 -29.20 2.55 -2.45
C LYS A 325 -29.70 3.97 -2.72
N ARG A 326 -29.02 5.00 -2.22
CA ARG A 326 -29.37 6.41 -2.45
C ARG A 326 -29.38 6.77 -3.95
N TYR A 327 -28.46 6.18 -4.72
CA TYR A 327 -28.36 6.39 -6.17
C TYR A 327 -29.13 5.35 -7.00
N GLY A 328 -29.95 4.50 -6.40
CA GLY A 328 -30.69 3.45 -7.11
C GLY A 328 -29.82 2.35 -7.73
N VAL A 329 -28.58 2.23 -7.31
CA VAL A 329 -27.63 1.24 -7.81
C VAL A 329 -27.85 -0.08 -7.10
N ASN A 330 -27.89 -1.20 -7.86
CA ASN A 330 -27.91 -2.53 -7.28
C ASN A 330 -26.52 -2.89 -6.70
N PRO A 331 -26.36 -3.02 -5.36
CA PRO A 331 -25.05 -3.31 -4.79
C PRO A 331 -24.46 -4.67 -5.21
N GLN A 332 -25.26 -5.63 -5.66
CA GLN A 332 -24.77 -6.94 -6.11
C GLN A 332 -23.90 -6.84 -7.38
N ASP A 333 -24.02 -5.74 -8.15
CA ASP A 333 -23.18 -5.46 -9.30
C ASP A 333 -21.85 -4.78 -8.92
N LYS A 334 -21.73 -4.35 -7.66
CA LYS A 334 -20.60 -3.62 -7.11
C LYS A 334 -19.73 -4.50 -6.19
N MET A 335 -18.58 -3.96 -5.78
CA MET A 335 -17.69 -4.68 -4.86
C MET A 335 -17.06 -3.76 -3.82
N ILE A 336 -16.71 -4.36 -2.67
CA ILE A 336 -15.84 -3.75 -1.67
C ILE A 336 -14.52 -4.53 -1.61
N VAL A 337 -13.40 -3.80 -1.66
CA VAL A 337 -12.07 -4.33 -1.36
C VAL A 337 -11.73 -3.97 0.08
N PHE A 338 -11.62 -4.95 0.97
CA PHE A 338 -11.18 -4.72 2.36
C PHE A 338 -9.67 -4.90 2.46
N SER A 339 -8.92 -3.88 2.90
CA SER A 339 -7.46 -3.91 2.87
C SER A 339 -6.75 -3.50 4.16
N ASP A 340 -7.48 -3.21 5.23
CA ASP A 340 -6.91 -2.80 6.51
C ASP A 340 -6.90 -3.94 7.54
N GLY A 341 -5.73 -4.25 8.11
CA GLY A 341 -5.58 -5.15 9.27
C GLY A 341 -6.17 -6.55 9.10
N ARG A 342 -6.24 -7.09 7.86
CA ARG A 342 -6.97 -8.31 7.55
C ARG A 342 -6.35 -9.56 8.16
N THR A 343 -7.15 -10.31 8.89
CA THR A 343 -6.86 -11.66 9.39
C THR A 343 -7.92 -12.63 8.86
N VAL A 344 -7.62 -13.93 8.82
CA VAL A 344 -8.59 -14.91 8.28
C VAL A 344 -9.96 -14.85 8.99
N PRO A 345 -10.05 -14.73 10.32
CA PRO A 345 -11.35 -14.55 11.00
C PRO A 345 -12.11 -13.28 10.55
N THR A 346 -11.41 -12.13 10.43
CA THR A 346 -12.07 -10.87 10.01
C THR A 346 -12.48 -10.89 8.54
N MET A 347 -11.75 -11.61 7.69
CA MET A 347 -12.13 -11.85 6.29
C MET A 347 -13.40 -12.69 6.18
N ILE A 348 -13.50 -13.77 6.96
CA ILE A 348 -14.70 -14.62 7.01
C ILE A 348 -15.91 -13.82 7.52
N GLN A 349 -15.71 -12.98 8.53
CA GLN A 349 -16.75 -12.09 9.04
C GLN A 349 -17.26 -11.13 7.95
N ALA A 350 -16.36 -10.47 7.22
CA ALA A 350 -16.72 -9.58 6.11
C ALA A 350 -17.41 -10.33 4.97
N LEU A 351 -16.91 -11.49 4.56
CA LEU A 351 -17.55 -12.35 3.57
C LEU A 351 -18.99 -12.70 3.96
N ASN A 352 -19.21 -13.15 5.21
CA ASN A 352 -20.54 -13.53 5.69
C ASN A 352 -21.51 -12.34 5.74
N TYR A 353 -21.01 -11.16 6.12
CA TYR A 353 -21.80 -9.93 6.12
C TYR A 353 -22.22 -9.49 4.72
N CYS A 354 -21.29 -9.56 3.76
CA CYS A 354 -21.51 -9.13 2.38
C CYS A 354 -22.32 -10.14 1.55
N ARG A 355 -22.42 -11.39 2.00
CA ARG A 355 -23.07 -12.47 1.25
C ARG A 355 -24.51 -12.10 0.83
N GLY A 356 -24.80 -12.17 -0.48
CA GLY A 356 -26.10 -11.81 -1.06
C GLY A 356 -26.40 -10.31 -1.11
N LYS A 357 -25.50 -9.46 -0.61
CA LYS A 357 -25.69 -7.99 -0.58
C LYS A 357 -24.76 -7.28 -1.56
N ILE A 358 -23.48 -7.58 -1.55
CA ILE A 358 -22.44 -6.94 -2.36
C ILE A 358 -21.27 -7.89 -2.54
N LYS A 359 -20.54 -7.82 -3.65
CA LYS A 359 -19.29 -8.60 -3.83
C LYS A 359 -18.22 -8.08 -2.90
N SER A 360 -17.38 -8.98 -2.38
CA SER A 360 -16.25 -8.59 -1.54
C SER A 360 -14.98 -9.36 -1.90
N THR A 361 -13.83 -8.73 -1.71
CA THR A 361 -12.51 -9.34 -1.81
C THR A 361 -11.55 -8.67 -0.83
N GLU A 362 -10.46 -9.35 -0.51
CA GLU A 362 -9.54 -8.91 0.52
C GLU A 362 -8.17 -8.52 -0.05
N GLY A 363 -7.59 -7.44 0.43
CA GLY A 363 -6.18 -7.10 0.26
C GLY A 363 -5.41 -7.55 1.51
N TRP A 364 -4.61 -8.60 1.38
CA TRP A 364 -3.98 -9.26 2.53
C TRP A 364 -2.48 -8.99 2.59
N GLY A 365 -2.04 -8.25 3.61
CA GLY A 365 -0.65 -7.82 3.80
C GLY A 365 0.03 -8.52 4.97
N THR A 366 0.21 -7.82 6.09
CA THR A 366 1.05 -8.20 7.23
C THR A 366 0.77 -9.61 7.76
N ASN A 367 -0.50 -9.94 8.03
CA ASN A 367 -0.88 -11.25 8.56
C ASN A 367 -0.72 -12.41 7.55
N LYS A 368 -0.22 -12.12 6.33
CA LYS A 368 0.24 -13.10 5.35
C LYS A 368 1.77 -13.18 5.34
N THR A 369 2.44 -12.06 5.03
CA THR A 369 3.87 -12.03 4.70
C THR A 369 4.79 -11.78 5.88
N ASN A 370 4.21 -11.58 7.07
CA ASN A 370 4.95 -11.31 8.31
C ASN A 370 4.23 -11.90 9.54
N ASP A 371 3.69 -13.11 9.42
CA ASP A 371 2.99 -13.81 10.51
C ASP A 371 3.83 -14.99 11.00
N PHE A 372 4.91 -14.69 11.72
CA PHE A 372 5.73 -15.66 12.45
C PHE A 372 5.22 -15.83 13.87
N GLU A 373 5.79 -16.81 14.60
CA GLU A 373 5.58 -16.90 16.04
C GLU A 373 6.12 -15.63 16.72
N PRO A 374 5.27 -14.83 17.39
CA PRO A 374 5.70 -13.56 17.96
C PRO A 374 6.73 -13.76 19.09
N ARG A 375 7.82 -13.01 19.03
CA ARG A 375 8.85 -12.96 20.11
C ARG A 375 9.01 -11.49 20.56
N PRO A 376 8.01 -10.95 21.29
CA PRO A 376 8.03 -9.55 21.75
C PRO A 376 9.18 -9.28 22.73
N ASP A 377 9.65 -10.30 23.44
CA ASP A 377 10.81 -10.27 24.33
C ASP A 377 12.10 -9.80 23.64
N VAL A 378 12.23 -10.07 22.34
CA VAL A 378 13.39 -9.69 21.50
C VAL A 378 13.03 -8.78 20.32
N GLY A 379 11.80 -8.28 20.26
CA GLY A 379 11.32 -7.36 19.21
C GLY A 379 10.95 -8.02 17.88
N LEU A 380 10.93 -9.35 17.78
CA LEU A 380 10.49 -10.07 16.58
C LEU A 380 8.95 -10.06 16.51
N ILE A 381 8.42 -8.92 16.12
CA ILE A 381 7.00 -8.62 15.91
C ILE A 381 6.84 -7.83 14.60
N PRO A 382 5.71 -7.92 13.92
CA PRO A 382 5.44 -7.06 12.75
C PRO A 382 5.51 -5.57 13.11
N LEU A 383 6.09 -4.77 12.21
CA LEU A 383 6.22 -3.33 12.40
C LEU A 383 5.08 -2.57 11.74
N SER A 384 4.59 -1.54 12.41
CA SER A 384 3.73 -0.52 11.80
C SER A 384 4.59 0.60 11.22
N LEU A 385 5.11 0.38 10.02
CA LEU A 385 5.91 1.35 9.27
C LEU A 385 5.09 2.00 8.18
N VAL A 386 5.33 3.29 7.94
CA VAL A 386 4.80 4.02 6.79
C VAL A 386 5.89 4.92 6.20
N VAL A 387 5.88 5.05 4.87
CA VAL A 387 6.56 6.12 4.13
C VAL A 387 5.48 6.88 3.40
N LYS A 388 5.29 8.16 3.70
CA LYS A 388 4.17 8.93 3.19
C LYS A 388 4.61 10.33 2.77
N PRO A 389 3.93 10.94 1.79
CA PRO A 389 4.19 12.32 1.44
C PRO A 389 3.85 13.21 2.64
N ALA A 390 4.84 14.01 3.05
CA ALA A 390 4.75 14.93 4.17
C ALA A 390 4.49 16.37 3.72
N SER A 391 5.00 16.74 2.54
CA SER A 391 4.77 18.06 1.94
C SER A 391 4.84 18.02 0.42
N VAL A 392 4.19 18.97 -0.24
CA VAL A 392 4.33 19.30 -1.67
C VAL A 392 4.64 20.78 -1.82
N ASN A 393 5.69 21.14 -2.59
CA ASN A 393 6.12 22.52 -2.82
C ASN A 393 6.16 23.33 -1.50
N SER A 394 6.71 22.74 -0.43
CA SER A 394 6.79 23.25 0.94
C SER A 394 5.46 23.34 1.72
N LYS A 395 4.33 22.96 1.14
CA LYS A 395 3.04 22.88 1.84
C LYS A 395 2.91 21.54 2.55
N GLY A 396 2.60 21.56 3.85
CA GLY A 396 2.31 20.34 4.63
C GLY A 396 1.09 19.59 4.09
N LEU A 397 1.14 18.27 4.11
CA LEU A 397 0.09 17.39 3.62
C LEU A 397 -0.65 16.70 4.76
N VAL A 398 -1.95 16.49 4.57
CA VAL A 398 -2.85 15.91 5.57
C VAL A 398 -3.49 14.64 5.03
N LYS A 399 -3.62 13.64 5.89
CA LYS A 399 -4.55 12.52 5.78
C LYS A 399 -5.38 12.46 7.06
N LEU A 400 -6.70 12.34 6.97
CA LEU A 400 -7.58 12.19 8.14
C LEU A 400 -7.85 10.71 8.46
N SER A 401 -8.34 9.93 7.50
CA SER A 401 -8.68 8.51 7.67
C SER A 401 -9.98 8.27 8.47
N ASP A 402 -10.65 7.13 8.28
CA ASP A 402 -11.80 6.73 9.12
C ASP A 402 -11.37 6.17 10.48
N ASN A 403 -10.08 6.08 10.74
CA ASN A 403 -9.48 5.80 12.04
C ASN A 403 -8.56 6.96 12.43
N ILE A 404 -8.93 7.74 13.43
CA ILE A 404 -8.19 8.95 13.86
C ILE A 404 -6.73 8.64 14.22
N ALA A 405 -6.44 7.45 14.72
CA ALA A 405 -5.06 7.03 15.02
C ALA A 405 -4.15 6.98 13.78
N LYS A 406 -4.72 6.95 12.58
CA LYS A 406 -3.99 6.98 11.29
C LYS A 406 -3.83 8.39 10.72
N ALA A 407 -4.34 9.43 11.36
CA ALA A 407 -4.21 10.80 10.90
C ALA A 407 -2.74 11.21 10.75
N MET A 408 -2.46 12.03 9.74
CA MET A 408 -1.13 12.54 9.41
C MET A 408 -1.21 14.02 9.05
N GLY A 409 -0.18 14.77 9.42
CA GLY A 409 -0.07 16.20 9.27
C GLY A 409 0.32 16.88 10.59
N THR A 410 0.51 18.18 10.58
CA THR A 410 0.62 18.97 11.83
C THR A 410 -0.75 19.07 12.50
N SER A 411 -0.80 19.29 13.80
CA SER A 411 -2.08 19.45 14.51
C SER A 411 -2.93 20.60 13.91
N GLU A 412 -2.30 21.69 13.52
CA GLU A 412 -2.95 22.84 12.89
C GLU A 412 -3.55 22.48 11.51
N ASP A 413 -2.76 21.82 10.65
CA ASP A 413 -3.23 21.39 9.33
C ASP A 413 -4.36 20.34 9.46
N ILE A 414 -4.25 19.39 10.40
CA ILE A 414 -5.30 18.41 10.67
C ILE A 414 -6.62 19.11 11.03
N GLU A 415 -6.59 20.09 11.95
CA GLU A 415 -7.81 20.81 12.33
C GLU A 415 -8.36 21.68 11.18
N LYS A 416 -7.49 22.27 10.36
CA LYS A 416 -7.89 22.97 9.13
C LYS A 416 -8.64 22.01 8.19
N TYR A 417 -8.07 20.84 7.90
CA TYR A 417 -8.64 19.87 6.94
C TYR A 417 -9.89 19.20 7.49
N LYS A 418 -10.02 18.97 8.80
CA LYS A 418 -11.28 18.53 9.40
C LYS A 418 -12.42 19.51 9.09
N LYS A 419 -12.18 20.81 9.21
CA LYS A 419 -13.17 21.85 8.86
C LYS A 419 -13.46 21.88 7.35
N ILE A 420 -12.45 21.72 6.50
CA ILE A 420 -12.60 21.70 5.05
C ILE A 420 -13.52 20.54 4.62
N PHE A 421 -13.34 19.34 5.17
CA PHE A 421 -14.03 18.13 4.74
C PHE A 421 -15.21 17.73 5.63
N ASP A 422 -15.66 18.59 6.55
CA ASP A 422 -16.74 18.34 7.52
C ASP A 422 -16.55 17.00 8.26
N TYR A 423 -15.29 16.77 8.68
CA TYR A 423 -14.87 15.51 9.27
C TYR A 423 -15.31 15.39 10.72
N ASP A 424 -16.07 14.35 11.05
CA ASP A 424 -16.65 14.09 12.38
C ASP A 424 -16.43 12.65 12.89
N GLU A 425 -15.53 11.89 12.27
CA GLU A 425 -15.25 10.53 12.73
C GLU A 425 -14.65 10.52 14.14
N THR A 426 -15.13 9.58 14.96
CA THR A 426 -14.70 9.38 16.34
C THR A 426 -14.03 8.03 16.58
N TYR A 427 -14.01 7.16 15.56
CA TYR A 427 -13.40 5.85 15.68
C TYR A 427 -11.90 5.95 15.92
N PHE A 428 -11.44 5.29 16.97
CA PHE A 428 -10.03 5.24 17.35
C PHE A 428 -9.62 3.80 17.65
N GLU A 429 -8.71 3.27 16.85
CA GLU A 429 -8.07 1.99 17.08
C GLU A 429 -6.56 2.16 16.94
N PRO A 430 -5.75 1.80 17.96
CA PRO A 430 -4.30 1.87 17.87
C PRO A 430 -3.77 1.08 16.67
N CYS A 431 -2.78 1.63 15.95
CA CYS A 431 -2.11 0.94 14.84
C CYS A 431 -1.16 -0.15 15.36
N THR A 432 -1.72 -1.24 15.86
CA THR A 432 -0.99 -2.45 16.29
C THR A 432 -1.20 -3.55 15.25
N TYR A 433 -0.10 -4.28 14.95
CA TYR A 433 -0.15 -5.42 14.05
C TYR A 433 0.28 -6.67 14.80
#